data_c271f11466ba1ca4e543ece424f7597b
#
_entry.id   c271f11466ba1ca4e543ece424f7597b
#
_cell.length_a   1.000
_cell.length_b   1.000
_cell.length_c   1.000
_cell.angle_alpha   90.00
_cell.angle_beta   90.00
_cell.angle_gamma   90.00
#
_symmetry.space_group_name_H-M   'P 1'
#
loop_
_entity.id
_entity.type
_entity.pdbx_description
1 polymer ?
#
loop_
_entity_poly.entity_id
_entity_poly.type
_entity_poly.pdbx_seq_one_letter_code
_entity_poly.pdbx_strand_id
1 'polypeptide(L)'
;LEAMLALGPVAIQGERVQAWVDAPTVGSPTFDGWYVAANWILTGDHRPYDRNVGYARRVVPKGKWGAPELVTRYDSRVDGGRFQRLDLGFNWWATHRWKLGLHYGHVWLDRNGLTGETDTLLTRIQWVY
;
A
#
# COMPACT_ATOMS: atom_id res chain seq x y z
N LEU A 1 7.44 -5.98 12.52
CA LEU A 1 6.82 -7.26 12.13
C LEU A 1 6.15 -7.07 10.78
N GLU A 2 6.49 -7.90 9.81
CA GLU A 2 5.90 -7.91 8.48
C GLU A 2 5.39 -9.32 8.14
N ALA A 3 4.27 -9.40 7.43
CA ALA A 3 3.72 -10.64 6.92
C ALA A 3 3.10 -10.42 5.53
N MET A 4 3.26 -11.40 4.64
CA MET A 4 2.67 -11.41 3.31
C MET A 4 2.09 -12.79 3.01
N LEU A 5 0.89 -12.81 2.45
CA LEU A 5 0.20 -14.00 1.96
C LEU A 5 -0.18 -13.78 0.50
N ALA A 6 0.23 -14.68 -0.39
CA ALA A 6 -0.13 -14.65 -1.81
C ALA A 6 -0.89 -15.93 -2.17
N LEU A 7 -2.12 -15.78 -2.64
CA LEU A 7 -3.05 -16.84 -3.03
C LEU A 7 -3.49 -16.63 -4.48
N GLY A 8 -2.71 -17.09 -5.43
CA GLY A 8 -2.98 -16.92 -6.85
C GLY A 8 -3.07 -15.43 -7.25
N PRO A 9 -4.24 -14.93 -7.70
CA PRO A 9 -4.40 -13.55 -8.13
C PRO A 9 -4.55 -12.55 -6.97
N VAL A 10 -4.70 -13.03 -5.73
CA VAL A 10 -4.88 -12.20 -4.54
C VAL A 10 -3.61 -12.23 -3.69
N ALA A 11 -3.18 -11.07 -3.20
CA ALA A 11 -2.16 -10.99 -2.17
C ALA A 11 -2.59 -10.01 -1.07
N ILE A 12 -2.23 -10.35 0.17
CA ILE A 12 -2.45 -9.53 1.35
C ILE A 12 -1.11 -9.35 2.04
N GLN A 13 -0.81 -8.13 2.45
CA GLN A 13 0.41 -7.78 3.17
C GLN A 13 0.06 -6.88 4.35
N GLY A 14 0.77 -7.06 5.45
CA GLY A 14 0.66 -6.20 6.62
C GLY A 14 1.99 -6.01 7.30
N GLU A 15 2.18 -4.85 7.89
CA GLU A 15 3.37 -4.52 8.66
C GLU A 15 2.99 -3.70 9.89
N ARG A 16 3.68 -3.95 10.99
CA ARG A 16 3.68 -3.11 12.18
C ARG A 16 5.08 -2.64 12.48
N VAL A 17 5.23 -1.34 12.64
CA VAL A 17 6.48 -0.67 13.02
C VAL A 17 6.27 -0.01 14.37
N GLN A 18 7.23 -0.21 15.26
CA GLN A 18 7.29 0.48 16.55
C GLN A 18 8.71 1.05 16.70
N ALA A 19 8.80 2.32 17.04
CA ALA A 19 10.07 3.01 17.25
C ALA A 19 10.07 3.73 18.60
N TRP A 20 11.13 3.57 19.35
CA TRP A 20 11.41 4.29 20.60
C TRP A 20 12.51 5.29 20.29
N VAL A 21 12.25 6.54 20.62
CA VAL A 21 13.24 7.61 20.41
C VAL A 21 13.68 8.12 21.76
N ASP A 22 14.97 8.07 22.05
CA ASP A 22 15.56 8.70 23.21
C ASP A 22 15.88 10.16 22.88
N ALA A 23 15.09 11.08 23.41
CA ALA A 23 15.21 12.52 23.16
C ALA A 23 15.17 13.29 24.50
N PRO A 24 16.31 13.53 25.15
CA PRO A 24 16.40 14.08 26.50
C PRO A 24 15.68 15.42 26.70
N THR A 25 15.48 16.22 25.63
CA THR A 25 14.87 17.54 25.68
C THR A 25 13.36 17.56 25.49
N VAL A 26 12.77 16.50 24.88
CA VAL A 26 11.33 16.43 24.54
C VAL A 26 10.63 15.19 25.11
N GLY A 27 11.32 14.43 25.98
CA GLY A 27 10.87 13.14 26.46
C GLY A 27 11.24 12.02 25.48
N SER A 28 10.93 10.78 25.86
CA SER A 28 11.23 9.61 25.03
C SER A 28 9.96 9.11 24.30
N PRO A 29 9.56 9.74 23.18
CA PRO A 29 8.34 9.39 22.46
C PRO A 29 8.43 8.00 21.86
N THR A 30 7.30 7.29 21.87
CA THR A 30 7.11 6.03 21.17
C THR A 30 6.19 6.23 19.98
N PHE A 31 6.63 5.81 18.82
CA PHE A 31 5.86 5.82 17.59
C PHE A 31 5.38 4.41 17.30
N ASP A 32 4.09 4.25 17.07
CA ASP A 32 3.48 2.98 16.68
C ASP A 32 2.67 3.18 15.40
N GLY A 33 2.85 2.29 14.45
CA GLY A 33 2.12 2.34 13.20
C GLY A 33 1.99 0.96 12.59
N TRP A 34 0.91 0.74 11.88
CA TRP A 34 0.67 -0.48 11.14
C TRP A 34 -0.11 -0.19 9.84
N TYR A 35 0.04 -1.07 8.89
CA TYR A 35 -0.82 -1.08 7.72
C TYR A 35 -1.24 -2.50 7.34
N VAL A 36 -2.34 -2.58 6.62
CA VAL A 36 -2.76 -3.75 5.86
C VAL A 36 -3.06 -3.32 4.43
N ALA A 37 -2.55 -4.06 3.48
CA ALA A 37 -2.78 -3.85 2.05
C ALA A 37 -3.24 -5.15 1.39
N ALA A 38 -4.14 -5.04 0.43
CA ALA A 38 -4.56 -6.15 -0.39
C ALA A 38 -4.58 -5.74 -1.87
N ASN A 39 -4.31 -6.69 -2.73
CA ASN A 39 -4.45 -6.53 -4.16
C ASN A 39 -5.09 -7.77 -4.79
N TRP A 40 -5.88 -7.54 -5.83
CA TRP A 40 -6.56 -8.58 -6.60
C TRP A 40 -6.45 -8.32 -8.09
N ILE A 41 -5.82 -9.25 -8.81
CA ILE A 41 -5.71 -9.21 -10.27
C ILE A 41 -6.93 -9.89 -10.86
N LEU A 42 -7.79 -9.12 -11.52
CA LEU A 42 -9.12 -9.55 -11.96
C LEU A 42 -9.10 -10.59 -13.08
N THR A 43 -8.01 -10.68 -13.83
CA THR A 43 -7.84 -11.67 -14.92
C THR A 43 -7.40 -13.06 -14.44
N GLY A 44 -7.16 -13.23 -13.14
CA GLY A 44 -6.60 -14.48 -12.61
C GLY A 44 -5.09 -14.63 -12.83
N ASP A 45 -4.44 -13.65 -13.45
CA ASP A 45 -2.98 -13.56 -13.47
C ASP A 45 -2.46 -13.41 -12.04
N HIS A 46 -1.20 -13.76 -11.82
CA HIS A 46 -0.60 -13.63 -10.50
C HIS A 46 0.77 -12.92 -10.59
N ARG A 47 1.21 -12.37 -9.49
CA ARG A 47 2.56 -11.83 -9.33
C ARG A 47 3.50 -12.96 -8.99
N PRO A 48 4.52 -13.23 -9.79
CA PRO A 48 5.56 -14.16 -9.39
C PRO A 48 6.25 -13.63 -8.12
N TYR A 49 6.35 -14.49 -7.10
CA TYR A 49 7.12 -14.17 -5.90
C TYR A 49 8.56 -14.65 -6.07
N ASP A 50 9.50 -13.74 -5.91
CA ASP A 50 10.92 -14.06 -5.95
C ASP A 50 11.43 -14.39 -4.55
N ARG A 51 11.64 -15.67 -4.27
CA ARG A 51 12.11 -16.15 -2.97
C ARG A 51 13.54 -15.72 -2.64
N ASN A 52 14.36 -15.42 -3.65
CA ASN A 52 15.75 -15.05 -3.42
C ASN A 52 15.90 -13.60 -2.93
N VAL A 53 14.95 -12.75 -3.33
CA VAL A 53 14.97 -11.31 -3.03
C VAL A 53 13.83 -10.92 -2.09
N GLY A 54 12.89 -11.83 -1.81
CA GLY A 54 11.83 -11.64 -0.82
C GLY A 54 10.73 -10.65 -1.24
N TYR A 55 10.49 -10.46 -2.55
CA TYR A 55 9.43 -9.57 -3.00
C TYR A 55 8.61 -10.13 -4.18
N ALA A 56 7.38 -9.61 -4.33
CA ALA A 56 6.52 -9.93 -5.46
C ALA A 56 6.93 -9.11 -6.70
N ARG A 57 7.26 -9.80 -7.78
CA ARG A 57 7.63 -9.18 -9.06
C ARG A 57 6.42 -8.54 -9.73
N ARG A 58 6.66 -7.83 -10.85
CA ARG A 58 5.61 -7.23 -11.68
C ARG A 58 4.66 -8.27 -12.24
N VAL A 59 3.41 -7.87 -12.48
CA VAL A 59 2.44 -8.67 -13.22
C VAL A 59 2.86 -8.75 -14.69
N VAL A 60 2.81 -9.94 -15.25
CA VAL A 60 2.98 -10.19 -16.68
C VAL A 60 1.62 -10.65 -17.22
N PRO A 61 0.86 -9.76 -17.88
CA PRO A 61 -0.45 -10.10 -18.42
C PRO A 61 -0.36 -11.23 -19.45
N LYS A 62 -1.24 -12.22 -19.36
CA LYS A 62 -1.36 -13.28 -20.35
C LYS A 62 -2.38 -12.95 -21.45
N GLY A 63 -3.37 -12.12 -21.12
CA GLY A 63 -4.43 -11.70 -22.01
C GLY A 63 -4.06 -10.50 -22.89
N LYS A 64 -4.72 -10.39 -24.07
CA LYS A 64 -4.52 -9.26 -25.01
C LYS A 64 -4.92 -7.90 -24.44
N TRP A 65 -5.81 -7.88 -23.44
CA TRP A 65 -6.32 -6.66 -22.81
C TRP A 65 -5.55 -6.23 -21.56
N GLY A 66 -4.41 -6.90 -21.29
CA GLY A 66 -3.63 -6.66 -20.09
C GLY A 66 -4.27 -7.29 -18.83
N ALA A 67 -3.84 -6.85 -17.66
CA ALA A 67 -4.30 -7.33 -16.38
C ALA A 67 -4.75 -6.16 -15.48
N PRO A 68 -6.07 -5.92 -15.35
CA PRO A 68 -6.60 -5.01 -14.36
C PRO A 68 -6.43 -5.57 -12.94
N GLU A 69 -6.08 -4.69 -12.01
CA GLU A 69 -5.80 -4.99 -10.61
C GLU A 69 -6.50 -3.98 -9.71
N LEU A 70 -7.24 -4.45 -8.72
CA LEU A 70 -7.75 -3.65 -7.62
C LEU A 70 -6.75 -3.69 -6.47
N VAL A 71 -6.52 -2.55 -5.84
CA VAL A 71 -5.65 -2.44 -4.67
C VAL A 71 -6.36 -1.64 -3.59
N THR A 72 -6.14 -2.04 -2.33
CA THR A 72 -6.58 -1.28 -1.17
C THR A 72 -5.50 -1.31 -0.10
N ARG A 73 -5.41 -0.24 0.67
CA ARG A 73 -4.51 -0.14 1.81
C ARG A 73 -5.13 0.71 2.90
N TYR A 74 -4.98 0.25 4.12
CA TYR A 74 -5.33 1.01 5.31
C TYR A 74 -4.11 1.16 6.19
N ASP A 75 -3.81 2.40 6.57
CA ASP A 75 -2.73 2.77 7.47
C ASP A 75 -3.29 3.38 8.76
N SER A 76 -2.65 3.08 9.88
CA SER A 76 -2.93 3.71 11.16
C SER A 76 -1.62 4.00 11.90
N ARG A 77 -1.48 5.23 12.41
CA ARG A 77 -0.32 5.67 13.20
C ARG A 77 -0.79 6.43 14.43
N VAL A 78 -0.05 6.25 15.51
CA VAL A 78 -0.24 6.96 16.78
C VAL A 78 1.11 7.51 17.22
N ASP A 79 1.26 8.84 17.16
CA ASP A 79 2.48 9.56 17.53
C ASP A 79 2.15 10.95 18.09
N GLY A 80 1.55 11.00 19.29
CA GLY A 80 1.01 12.25 19.86
C GLY A 80 -0.27 12.75 19.17
N GLY A 81 -0.90 11.92 18.35
CA GLY A 81 -2.14 12.09 17.64
C GLY A 81 -2.50 10.83 16.89
N ARG A 82 -3.66 10.81 16.24
CA ARG A 82 -4.13 9.69 15.42
C ARG A 82 -4.12 10.10 13.95
N PHE A 83 -3.41 9.33 13.15
CA PHE A 83 -3.43 9.42 11.69
C PHE A 83 -3.99 8.11 11.15
N GLN A 84 -5.01 8.19 10.30
CA GLN A 84 -5.58 7.06 9.60
C GLN A 84 -5.69 7.40 8.11
N ARG A 85 -5.48 6.41 7.26
CA ARG A 85 -5.58 6.59 5.82
C ARG A 85 -6.16 5.33 5.18
N LEU A 86 -7.13 5.52 4.29
CA LEU A 86 -7.65 4.48 3.41
C LEU A 86 -7.30 4.84 1.97
N ASP A 87 -6.62 3.95 1.27
CA ASP A 87 -6.36 4.05 -0.15
C ASP A 87 -7.13 2.97 -0.91
N LEU A 88 -7.78 3.38 -1.99
CA LEU A 88 -8.40 2.51 -2.98
C LEU A 88 -7.77 2.81 -4.34
N GLY A 89 -7.41 1.78 -5.08
CA GLY A 89 -6.74 1.98 -6.35
C GLY A 89 -7.14 0.95 -7.40
N PHE A 90 -7.06 1.42 -8.62
CA PHE A 90 -7.17 0.60 -9.81
C PHE A 90 -5.86 0.72 -10.59
N ASN A 91 -5.23 -0.40 -10.88
CA ASN A 91 -4.07 -0.49 -11.74
C ASN A 91 -4.43 -1.27 -12.99
N TRP A 92 -3.93 -0.86 -14.12
CA TRP A 92 -4.02 -1.61 -15.35
C TRP A 92 -2.63 -1.89 -15.92
N TRP A 93 -2.24 -3.13 -15.89
CA TRP A 93 -1.03 -3.63 -16.54
C TRP A 93 -1.32 -3.89 -18.00
N ALA A 94 -1.28 -2.82 -18.81
CA ALA A 94 -1.60 -2.91 -20.23
C ALA A 94 -0.66 -3.88 -20.96
N THR A 95 0.62 -3.90 -20.57
CA THR A 95 1.63 -4.85 -21.04
C THR A 95 2.61 -5.17 -19.89
N HIS A 96 3.59 -6.04 -20.13
CA HIS A 96 4.68 -6.27 -19.18
C HIS A 96 5.57 -5.04 -18.92
N ARG A 97 5.44 -3.98 -19.74
CA ARG A 97 6.22 -2.74 -19.64
C ARG A 97 5.41 -1.53 -19.18
N TRP A 98 4.09 -1.52 -19.43
CA TRP A 98 3.24 -0.37 -19.17
C TRP A 98 2.23 -0.66 -18.08
N LYS A 99 2.20 0.20 -17.08
CA LYS A 99 1.19 0.20 -16.03
C LYS A 99 0.57 1.58 -15.91
N LEU A 100 -0.74 1.64 -15.91
CA LEU A 100 -1.53 2.82 -15.59
C LEU A 100 -2.16 2.62 -14.22
N GLY A 101 -2.26 3.68 -13.43
CA GLY A 101 -2.85 3.63 -12.09
C GLY A 101 -3.73 4.84 -11.83
N LEU A 102 -4.85 4.59 -11.16
CA LEU A 102 -5.74 5.60 -10.59
C LEU A 102 -5.99 5.22 -9.14
N HIS A 103 -5.67 6.12 -8.22
CA HIS A 103 -5.78 5.87 -6.78
C HIS A 103 -6.50 7.03 -6.11
N TYR A 104 -7.42 6.69 -5.23
CA TYR A 104 -8.09 7.60 -4.32
C TYR A 104 -7.63 7.29 -2.90
N GLY A 105 -7.32 8.31 -2.12
CA GLY A 105 -6.96 8.19 -0.72
C GLY A 105 -7.75 9.16 0.13
N HIS A 106 -8.25 8.69 1.27
CA HIS A 106 -8.88 9.49 2.29
C HIS A 106 -8.07 9.43 3.60
N VAL A 107 -7.80 10.58 4.16
CA VAL A 107 -6.98 10.73 5.38
C VAL A 107 -7.82 11.36 6.47
N TRP A 108 -7.77 10.77 7.66
CA TRP A 108 -8.28 11.33 8.90
C TRP A 108 -7.10 11.66 9.81
N LEU A 109 -7.09 12.88 10.31
CA LEU A 109 -6.09 13.37 11.25
C LEU A 109 -6.76 13.90 12.51
N ASP A 110 -6.31 13.44 13.66
CA ASP A 110 -6.67 14.00 14.97
C ASP A 110 -5.36 14.20 15.75
N ARG A 111 -4.99 15.46 15.96
CA ARG A 111 -3.77 15.80 16.68
C ARG A 111 -3.98 17.05 17.54
N ASN A 112 -3.69 16.93 18.85
CA ASN A 112 -3.78 18.03 19.81
C ASN A 112 -5.14 18.76 19.81
N GLY A 113 -6.25 18.02 19.63
CA GLY A 113 -7.60 18.58 19.57
C GLY A 113 -7.97 19.24 18.22
N LEU A 114 -7.09 19.17 17.23
CA LEU A 114 -7.38 19.57 15.84
C LEU A 114 -7.71 18.33 15.04
N THR A 115 -8.91 18.31 14.47
CA THR A 115 -9.36 17.26 13.55
C THR A 115 -9.34 17.80 12.13
N GLY A 116 -8.92 16.96 11.17
CA GLY A 116 -8.89 17.31 9.77
C GLY A 116 -9.09 16.07 8.90
N GLU A 117 -9.65 16.30 7.72
CA GLU A 117 -9.83 15.26 6.69
C GLU A 117 -9.31 15.79 5.36
N THR A 118 -8.79 14.90 4.54
CA THR A 118 -8.27 15.25 3.21
C THR A 118 -8.47 14.10 2.24
N ASP A 119 -8.91 14.46 1.02
CA ASP A 119 -9.03 13.55 -0.11
C ASP A 119 -7.87 13.75 -1.07
N THR A 120 -7.36 12.67 -1.62
CA THR A 120 -6.31 12.68 -2.62
C THR A 120 -6.70 11.84 -3.82
N LEU A 121 -6.43 12.34 -5.01
CA LEU A 121 -6.56 11.59 -6.26
C LEU A 121 -5.20 11.56 -6.95
N LEU A 122 -4.68 10.38 -7.19
CA LEU A 122 -3.39 10.16 -7.82
C LEU A 122 -3.56 9.37 -9.11
N THR A 123 -2.99 9.87 -10.20
CA THR A 123 -2.82 9.13 -11.45
C THR A 123 -1.35 8.81 -11.66
N ARG A 124 -1.06 7.63 -12.19
CA ARG A 124 0.30 7.19 -12.46
C ARG A 124 0.41 6.50 -13.81
N ILE A 125 1.41 6.89 -14.57
CA ILE A 125 1.86 6.17 -15.76
C ILE A 125 3.27 5.67 -15.46
N GLN A 126 3.49 4.38 -15.60
CA GLN A 126 4.79 3.75 -15.35
C GLN A 126 5.21 2.94 -16.56
N TRP A 127 6.43 3.20 -17.01
CA TRP A 127 7.11 2.40 -18.02
C TRP A 127 8.32 1.70 -17.38
N VAL A 128 8.51 0.44 -17.73
CA VAL A 128 9.59 -0.41 -17.22
C VAL A 128 10.35 -0.99 -18.41
N TYR A 129 11.62 -0.76 -18.48
CA TYR A 129 12.52 -1.26 -19.51
C TYR A 129 13.27 -2.53 -19.07
#